data_725b7a41296773ec757db38660ed6892
#
_entry.id   725b7a41296773ec757db38660ed6892
#
_cell.length_a   1.000
_cell.length_b   1.000
_cell.length_c   1.000
_cell.angle_alpha   90.00
_cell.angle_beta   90.00
_cell.angle_gamma   90.00
#
_symmetry.space_group_name_H-M   'P 1'
#
loop_
_entity.id
_entity.type
_entity.pdbx_description
1 polymer ?
#
loop_
_entity_poly.entity_id
_entity_poly.type
_entity_poly.pdbx_seq_one_letter_code
_entity_poly.pdbx_strand_id
1 'polypeptide(L)'
;HHPAPSPYLAGVAAALLIVVLGNLGQVRTYLSGFQKAADRPAMAATFLGDTDFSATLNGMWRVFSRQTELPVGLGSWYWDATRIIPNVNGGGAEITEFPFFTFLYADPHAHLIVMPFTVMAIAWAVNYLQGFRQKRRWWESAAVWALGGLVIGGTRPSNTWDYPMYLALGAAAIVRGTNSASSRR
;
A
#
# COMPACT_ATOMS: atom_id res chain seq x y z
N HIS A 1 -23.57 -21.13 4.04
CA HIS A 1 -22.72 -20.36 4.97
C HIS A 1 -21.27 -20.59 4.59
N HIS A 2 -20.65 -19.65 3.89
CA HIS A 2 -19.21 -19.65 3.78
C HIS A 2 -18.65 -19.14 5.12
N PRO A 3 -17.73 -19.86 5.77
CA PRO A 3 -17.10 -19.38 6.99
C PRO A 3 -16.36 -18.08 6.69
N ALA A 4 -16.55 -17.08 7.53
CA ALA A 4 -15.82 -15.83 7.40
C ALA A 4 -14.31 -16.11 7.51
N PRO A 5 -13.46 -15.52 6.65
CA PRO A 5 -12.02 -15.73 6.73
C PRO A 5 -11.50 -15.30 8.11
N SER A 6 -10.54 -16.04 8.63
CA SER A 6 -9.91 -15.70 9.91
C SER A 6 -9.34 -14.28 9.86
N PRO A 7 -9.62 -13.41 10.84
CA PRO A 7 -9.08 -12.06 10.88
C PRO A 7 -7.54 -12.04 10.93
N TYR A 8 -6.92 -13.05 11.50
CA TYR A 8 -5.45 -13.20 11.52
C TYR A 8 -4.89 -13.47 10.13
N LEU A 9 -5.53 -14.37 9.36
CA LEU A 9 -5.13 -14.64 7.97
C LEU A 9 -5.34 -13.42 7.08
N ALA A 10 -6.43 -12.68 7.27
CA ALA A 10 -6.67 -11.43 6.55
C ALA A 10 -5.60 -10.38 6.87
N GLY A 11 -5.21 -10.24 8.15
CA GLY A 11 -4.13 -9.33 8.57
C GLY A 11 -2.78 -9.70 7.98
N VAL A 12 -2.40 -10.99 8.04
CA VAL A 12 -1.14 -11.47 7.42
C VAL A 12 -1.15 -11.26 5.91
N ALA A 13 -2.26 -11.59 5.23
CA ALA A 13 -2.39 -11.36 3.80
C ALA A 13 -2.27 -9.88 3.44
N ALA A 14 -2.91 -8.99 4.19
CA ALA A 14 -2.81 -7.54 3.99
C ALA A 14 -1.37 -7.05 4.17
N ALA A 15 -0.67 -7.49 5.20
CA ALA A 15 0.73 -7.15 5.43
C ALA A 15 1.64 -7.61 4.28
N LEU A 16 1.49 -8.85 3.82
CA LEU A 16 2.23 -9.38 2.68
C LEU A 16 1.93 -8.62 1.38
N LEU A 17 0.66 -8.28 1.12
CA LEU A 17 0.26 -7.51 -0.04
C LEU A 17 0.89 -6.10 -0.01
N ILE A 18 0.90 -5.44 1.13
CA ILE A 18 1.50 -4.11 1.26
C ILE A 18 3.03 -4.17 1.10
N VAL A 19 3.69 -5.09 1.80
CA VAL A 19 5.15 -5.16 1.82
C VAL A 19 5.73 -5.71 0.51
N VAL A 20 5.13 -6.77 -0.05
CA VAL A 20 5.68 -7.45 -1.24
C VAL A 20 5.12 -6.85 -2.53
N LEU A 21 3.78 -6.77 -2.66
CA LEU A 21 3.15 -6.27 -3.89
C LEU A 21 3.07 -4.74 -3.93
N GLY A 22 3.20 -4.07 -2.79
CA GLY A 22 3.24 -2.61 -2.72
C GLY A 22 4.45 -1.99 -3.41
N ASN A 23 5.48 -2.80 -3.72
CA ASN A 23 6.63 -2.35 -4.50
C ASN A 23 7.13 -3.45 -5.46
N LEU A 24 6.48 -3.58 -6.59
CA LEU A 24 6.90 -4.52 -7.64
C LEU A 24 8.26 -4.18 -8.26
N GLY A 25 8.68 -2.92 -8.20
CA GLY A 25 10.04 -2.50 -8.59
C GLY A 25 11.11 -3.22 -7.77
N GLN A 26 10.86 -3.43 -6.49
CA GLN A 26 11.76 -4.19 -5.61
C GLN A 26 11.86 -5.66 -6.01
N VAL A 27 10.74 -6.28 -6.35
CA VAL A 27 10.73 -7.66 -6.86
C VAL A 27 11.58 -7.78 -8.11
N ARG A 28 11.43 -6.83 -9.04
CA ARG A 28 12.26 -6.76 -10.25
C ARG A 28 13.75 -6.63 -9.93
N THR A 29 14.12 -5.81 -8.97
CA THR A 29 15.52 -5.62 -8.56
C THR A 29 16.13 -6.94 -8.10
N TYR A 30 15.42 -7.73 -7.28
CA TYR A 30 15.89 -9.04 -6.86
C TYR A 30 15.95 -10.05 -8.00
N LEU A 31 14.92 -10.13 -8.85
CA LEU A 31 14.93 -11.04 -10.01
C LEU A 31 16.08 -10.73 -10.94
N SER A 32 16.32 -9.45 -11.23
CA SER A 32 17.46 -9.00 -12.04
C SER A 32 18.80 -9.35 -11.38
N GLY A 33 18.90 -9.22 -10.05
CA GLY A 33 20.09 -9.60 -9.28
C GLY A 33 20.37 -11.11 -9.39
N PHE A 34 19.37 -11.96 -9.29
CA PHE A 34 19.53 -13.41 -9.46
C PHE A 34 19.93 -13.79 -10.88
N GLN A 35 19.39 -13.15 -11.91
CA GLN A 35 19.82 -13.39 -13.28
C GLN A 35 21.30 -12.98 -13.51
N LYS A 36 21.73 -11.86 -12.96
CA LYS A 36 23.14 -11.48 -12.97
C LYS A 36 24.02 -12.47 -12.21
N ALA A 37 23.56 -13.01 -11.09
CA ALA A 37 24.26 -14.06 -10.33
C ALA A 37 24.44 -15.36 -11.16
N ALA A 38 23.62 -15.58 -12.18
CA ALA A 38 23.73 -16.67 -13.14
C ALA A 38 24.47 -16.27 -14.44
N ASP A 39 25.24 -15.18 -14.41
CA ASP A 39 26.02 -14.66 -15.55
C ASP A 39 25.14 -14.24 -16.76
N ARG A 40 23.90 -13.85 -16.51
CA ARG A 40 22.97 -13.34 -17.53
C ARG A 40 22.86 -11.81 -17.44
N PRO A 41 22.56 -11.12 -18.55
CA PRO A 41 22.32 -9.69 -18.54
C PRO A 41 21.17 -9.31 -17.59
N ALA A 42 21.22 -8.10 -17.06
CA ALA A 42 20.13 -7.56 -16.25
C ALA A 42 18.84 -7.50 -17.06
N MET A 43 17.70 -7.67 -16.39
CA MET A 43 16.39 -7.50 -17.01
C MET A 43 16.25 -6.10 -17.62
N ALA A 44 15.71 -6.03 -18.84
CA ALA A 44 15.36 -4.77 -19.49
C ALA A 44 14.25 -4.01 -18.74
N ALA A 45 13.88 -2.84 -19.21
CA ALA A 45 12.91 -1.97 -18.54
C ALA A 45 11.48 -2.55 -18.46
N THR A 46 11.11 -3.53 -19.28
CA THR A 46 9.84 -4.24 -19.23
C THR A 46 9.77 -5.12 -17.99
N PHE A 47 8.69 -5.01 -17.23
CA PHE A 47 8.58 -5.55 -15.87
C PHE A 47 8.85 -7.05 -15.74
N LEU A 48 8.37 -7.87 -16.66
CA LEU A 48 8.59 -9.33 -16.67
C LEU A 48 8.95 -9.88 -18.06
N GLY A 49 8.99 -9.05 -19.10
CA GLY A 49 9.12 -9.51 -20.50
C GLY A 49 10.41 -10.24 -20.80
N ASP A 50 11.48 -9.97 -20.05
CA ASP A 50 12.79 -10.56 -20.26
C ASP A 50 13.25 -11.44 -19.09
N THR A 51 12.30 -11.95 -18.31
CA THR A 51 12.63 -12.84 -17.18
C THR A 51 12.98 -14.23 -17.70
N ASP A 52 14.26 -14.57 -17.66
CA ASP A 52 14.71 -15.94 -17.81
C ASP A 52 14.53 -16.68 -16.48
N PHE A 53 13.44 -17.45 -16.38
CA PHE A 53 13.09 -18.17 -15.17
C PHE A 53 14.15 -19.20 -14.77
N SER A 54 14.77 -19.85 -15.75
CA SER A 54 15.82 -20.85 -15.50
C SER A 54 17.09 -20.20 -14.94
N ALA A 55 17.49 -19.05 -15.49
CA ALA A 55 18.60 -18.27 -14.99
C ALA A 55 18.31 -17.70 -13.59
N THR A 56 17.07 -17.24 -13.35
CA THR A 56 16.66 -16.75 -12.02
C THR A 56 16.79 -17.86 -10.96
N LEU A 57 16.29 -19.06 -11.22
CA LEU A 57 16.43 -20.20 -10.30
C LEU A 57 17.89 -20.61 -10.07
N ASN A 58 18.69 -20.64 -11.13
CA ASN A 58 20.11 -20.94 -11.03
C ASN A 58 20.84 -19.87 -10.17
N GLY A 59 20.58 -18.60 -10.45
CA GLY A 59 21.15 -17.53 -9.65
C GLY A 59 20.73 -17.54 -8.19
N MET A 60 19.45 -17.83 -7.91
CA MET A 60 18.97 -18.03 -6.54
C MET A 60 19.76 -19.17 -5.86
N TRP A 61 19.92 -20.32 -6.53
CA TRP A 61 20.68 -21.43 -5.99
C TRP A 61 22.12 -21.02 -5.69
N ARG A 62 22.82 -20.34 -6.63
CA ARG A 62 24.20 -19.90 -6.45
C ARG A 62 24.35 -18.93 -5.27
N VAL A 63 23.40 -18.01 -5.08
CA VAL A 63 23.41 -17.06 -3.96
C VAL A 63 23.15 -17.78 -2.64
N PHE A 64 22.10 -18.61 -2.54
CA PHE A 64 21.75 -19.31 -1.30
C PHE A 64 22.79 -20.37 -0.91
N SER A 65 23.46 -21.00 -1.88
CA SER A 65 24.58 -21.92 -1.64
C SER A 65 25.91 -21.21 -1.39
N ARG A 66 25.91 -19.86 -1.31
CA ARG A 66 27.10 -19.02 -1.09
C ARG A 66 28.21 -19.17 -2.13
N GLN A 67 27.87 -19.59 -3.35
CA GLN A 67 28.80 -19.64 -4.47
C GLN A 67 29.09 -18.26 -5.06
N THR A 68 28.13 -17.34 -4.93
CA THR A 68 28.28 -15.95 -5.33
C THR A 68 27.46 -15.06 -4.40
N GLU A 69 27.83 -13.77 -4.33
CA GLU A 69 27.00 -12.77 -3.68
C GLU A 69 25.88 -12.30 -4.61
N LEU A 70 24.78 -11.79 -4.03
CA LEU A 70 23.73 -11.17 -4.83
C LEU A 70 24.27 -9.85 -5.40
N PRO A 71 24.44 -9.73 -6.74
CA PRO A 71 25.07 -8.57 -7.36
C PRO A 71 24.09 -7.39 -7.47
N VAL A 72 23.58 -6.94 -6.36
CA VAL A 72 22.77 -5.74 -6.20
C VAL A 72 23.61 -4.70 -5.45
N GLY A 73 23.88 -3.58 -6.07
CA GLY A 73 24.72 -2.51 -5.47
C GLY A 73 24.14 -2.01 -4.15
N LEU A 74 25.00 -1.51 -3.27
CA LEU A 74 24.63 -1.08 -1.91
C LEU A 74 23.46 -0.06 -1.85
N GLY A 75 23.25 0.75 -2.86
CA GLY A 75 22.10 1.66 -2.95
C GLY A 75 20.95 1.11 -3.79
N SER A 76 21.24 0.24 -4.76
CA SER A 76 20.28 -0.16 -5.79
C SER A 76 19.14 -1.01 -5.24
N TRP A 77 19.38 -1.80 -4.21
CA TRP A 77 18.37 -2.70 -3.64
C TRP A 77 17.17 -1.96 -3.01
N TYR A 78 17.32 -0.69 -2.65
CA TYR A 78 16.21 0.13 -2.14
C TYR A 78 15.98 1.41 -2.97
N TRP A 79 17.05 1.98 -3.58
CA TRP A 79 16.92 3.21 -4.35
C TRP A 79 16.23 3.01 -5.69
N ASP A 80 16.62 1.98 -6.45
CA ASP A 80 16.12 1.79 -7.81
C ASP A 80 14.60 1.58 -7.83
N ALA A 81 14.08 0.91 -6.81
CA ALA A 81 12.66 0.72 -6.65
C ALA A 81 11.87 2.01 -6.33
N THR A 82 12.56 3.08 -5.92
CA THR A 82 11.95 4.40 -5.65
C THR A 82 12.12 5.38 -6.81
N ARG A 83 12.65 4.94 -7.94
CA ARG A 83 12.92 5.77 -9.12
C ARG A 83 12.25 5.19 -10.36
N ILE A 84 10.93 4.88 -10.25
CA ILE A 84 10.18 4.26 -11.34
C ILE A 84 9.82 5.26 -12.42
N ILE A 85 9.63 6.53 -12.07
CA ILE A 85 9.31 7.57 -13.02
C ILE A 85 10.61 8.00 -13.72
N PRO A 86 10.74 7.77 -15.04
CA PRO A 86 11.94 8.17 -15.76
C PRO A 86 12.06 9.68 -15.79
N ASN A 87 13.31 10.14 -15.74
CA ASN A 87 13.64 11.56 -15.87
C ASN A 87 13.37 12.03 -17.31
N VAL A 88 12.34 12.85 -17.50
CA VAL A 88 11.93 13.34 -18.82
C VAL A 88 12.65 14.65 -19.19
N ASN A 89 13.19 15.42 -18.21
CA ASN A 89 13.67 16.77 -18.43
C ASN A 89 15.10 17.04 -17.95
N GLY A 90 15.94 16.01 -17.75
CA GLY A 90 17.32 16.21 -17.29
C GLY A 90 17.51 16.59 -15.81
N GLY A 91 16.42 16.69 -15.04
CA GLY A 91 16.41 16.76 -13.57
C GLY A 91 16.62 15.40 -12.91
N GLY A 92 16.68 15.29 -11.61
CA GLY A 92 16.70 14.01 -10.89
C GLY A 92 15.42 13.20 -11.12
N ALA A 93 15.51 11.88 -11.15
CA ALA A 93 14.32 11.05 -11.21
C ALA A 93 13.41 11.30 -9.99
N GLU A 94 12.12 11.48 -10.22
CA GLU A 94 11.13 11.69 -9.17
C GLU A 94 11.17 10.55 -8.15
N ILE A 95 11.12 10.89 -6.87
CA ILE A 95 11.04 9.89 -5.80
C ILE A 95 9.64 9.31 -5.77
N THR A 96 9.54 7.99 -5.90
CA THR A 96 8.29 7.26 -5.77
C THR A 96 8.33 6.45 -4.47
N GLU A 97 7.73 6.98 -3.43
CA GLU A 97 7.77 6.39 -2.09
C GLU A 97 6.70 5.29 -1.95
N PHE A 98 7.11 4.06 -2.21
CA PHE A 98 6.25 2.90 -1.98
C PHE A 98 6.30 2.44 -0.52
N PRO A 99 5.25 1.78 -0.03
CA PRO A 99 5.20 1.29 1.35
C PRO A 99 6.42 0.47 1.76
N PHE A 100 6.95 -0.39 0.89
CA PHE A 100 8.15 -1.17 1.17
C PHE A 100 9.34 -0.27 1.52
N PHE A 101 9.63 0.76 0.71
CA PHE A 101 10.74 1.68 0.95
C PHE A 101 10.54 2.43 2.28
N THR A 102 9.34 2.94 2.50
CA THR A 102 9.01 3.73 3.68
C THR A 102 9.18 2.92 4.98
N PHE A 103 8.72 1.66 4.99
CA PHE A 103 8.91 0.77 6.15
C PHE A 103 10.35 0.37 6.35
N LEU A 104 11.09 0.09 5.28
CA LEU A 104 12.48 -0.31 5.36
C LEU A 104 13.39 0.82 5.86
N TYR A 105 13.16 2.03 5.36
CA TYR A 105 13.95 3.20 5.71
C TYR A 105 13.54 3.81 7.06
N ALA A 106 12.38 3.40 7.58
CA ALA A 106 11.78 3.92 8.83
C ALA A 106 11.64 5.46 8.81
N ASP A 107 11.43 6.03 7.63
CA ASP A 107 11.27 7.47 7.46
C ASP A 107 9.79 7.83 7.50
N PRO A 108 9.33 8.53 8.56
CA PRO A 108 7.91 8.83 8.76
C PRO A 108 7.44 9.98 7.86
N HIS A 109 7.41 9.73 6.56
CA HIS A 109 6.83 10.68 5.61
C HIS A 109 5.32 10.84 5.82
N ALA A 110 4.78 11.96 5.36
CA ALA A 110 3.38 12.34 5.56
C ALA A 110 2.38 11.24 5.18
N HIS A 111 2.61 10.54 4.08
CA HIS A 111 1.74 9.44 3.62
C HIS A 111 1.83 8.19 4.52
N LEU A 112 2.95 7.92 5.18
CA LEU A 112 3.05 6.86 6.19
C LEU A 112 2.29 7.24 7.47
N ILE A 113 2.49 8.49 7.93
CA ILE A 113 1.84 8.99 9.15
C ILE A 113 0.32 9.00 8.99
N VAL A 114 -0.18 9.36 7.81
CA VAL A 114 -1.63 9.42 7.53
C VAL A 114 -2.27 8.06 7.34
N MET A 115 -1.52 7.00 7.01
CA MET A 115 -2.05 5.67 6.67
C MET A 115 -3.01 5.10 7.74
N PRO A 116 -2.74 5.15 9.05
CA PRO A 116 -3.71 4.72 10.06
C PRO A 116 -5.03 5.49 9.99
N PHE A 117 -4.97 6.81 9.77
CA PHE A 117 -6.17 7.65 9.65
C PHE A 117 -6.97 7.32 8.40
N THR A 118 -6.31 7.05 7.28
CA THR A 118 -6.98 6.69 6.02
C THR A 118 -7.70 5.34 6.13
N VAL A 119 -7.06 4.34 6.73
CA VAL A 119 -7.69 3.04 7.00
C VAL A 119 -8.86 3.18 7.97
N MET A 120 -8.70 3.99 9.03
CA MET A 120 -9.80 4.27 9.97
C MET A 120 -10.95 5.03 9.32
N ALA A 121 -10.68 5.97 8.40
CA ALA A 121 -11.73 6.70 7.66
C ALA A 121 -12.55 5.75 6.76
N ILE A 122 -11.89 4.83 6.06
CA ILE A 122 -12.55 3.79 5.27
C ILE A 122 -13.38 2.88 6.18
N ALA A 123 -12.79 2.40 7.26
CA ALA A 123 -13.49 1.54 8.22
C ALA A 123 -14.71 2.24 8.84
N TRP A 124 -14.58 3.53 9.17
CA TRP A 124 -15.69 4.33 9.65
C TRP A 124 -16.80 4.46 8.60
N ALA A 125 -16.46 4.77 7.35
CA ALA A 125 -17.43 4.91 6.26
C ALA A 125 -18.19 3.60 6.03
N VAL A 126 -17.48 2.47 5.98
CA VAL A 126 -18.11 1.13 5.85
C VAL A 126 -19.00 0.80 7.04
N ASN A 127 -18.53 1.02 8.27
CA ASN A 127 -19.29 0.80 9.49
C ASN A 127 -20.53 1.70 9.54
N TYR A 128 -20.40 2.95 9.14
CA TYR A 128 -21.51 3.89 9.06
C TYR A 128 -22.60 3.40 8.11
N LEU A 129 -22.23 2.94 6.91
CA LEU A 129 -23.17 2.41 5.92
C LEU A 129 -23.84 1.12 6.39
N GLN A 130 -23.11 0.20 7.04
CA GLN A 130 -23.65 -1.05 7.56
C GLN A 130 -24.51 -0.84 8.79
N GLY A 131 -24.09 0.03 9.68
CA GLY A 131 -24.75 0.31 10.97
C GLY A 131 -25.88 1.31 10.90
N PHE A 132 -26.13 1.96 9.75
CA PHE A 132 -27.17 2.98 9.62
C PHE A 132 -28.60 2.44 9.90
N ARG A 133 -28.81 1.15 9.74
CA ARG A 133 -30.09 0.48 9.98
C ARG A 133 -30.36 0.15 11.45
N GLN A 134 -29.37 0.29 12.32
CA GLN A 134 -29.51 -0.04 13.74
C GLN A 134 -30.09 1.17 14.49
N LYS A 135 -31.09 0.92 15.36
CA LYS A 135 -31.55 1.94 16.29
C LYS A 135 -30.44 2.22 17.29
N ARG A 136 -29.83 3.38 17.19
CA ARG A 136 -28.81 3.85 18.12
C ARG A 136 -29.40 4.86 19.09
N ARG A 137 -28.88 4.90 20.31
CA ARG A 137 -29.14 5.99 21.23
C ARG A 137 -28.48 7.27 20.67
N TRP A 138 -28.99 8.44 21.02
CA TRP A 138 -28.50 9.71 20.51
C TRP A 138 -26.99 9.91 20.75
N TRP A 139 -26.49 9.50 21.94
CA TRP A 139 -25.07 9.61 22.28
C TRP A 139 -24.18 8.64 21.47
N GLU A 140 -24.68 7.45 21.12
CA GLU A 140 -23.96 6.52 20.23
C GLU A 140 -23.83 7.11 18.83
N SER A 141 -24.88 7.78 18.35
CA SER A 141 -24.83 8.51 17.08
C SER A 141 -23.86 9.68 17.15
N ALA A 142 -23.89 10.45 18.23
CA ALA A 142 -22.96 11.56 18.44
C ALA A 142 -21.49 11.06 18.47
N ALA A 143 -21.23 9.95 19.15
CA ALA A 143 -19.90 9.32 19.20
C ALA A 143 -19.40 8.89 17.81
N VAL A 144 -20.29 8.27 17.00
CA VAL A 144 -19.94 7.88 15.62
C VAL A 144 -19.61 9.08 14.75
N TRP A 145 -20.38 10.17 14.88
CA TRP A 145 -20.11 11.41 14.13
C TRP A 145 -18.83 12.08 14.61
N ALA A 146 -18.61 12.15 15.91
CA ALA A 146 -17.39 12.73 16.48
C ALA A 146 -16.15 11.94 16.05
N LEU A 147 -16.23 10.59 16.06
CA LEU A 147 -15.15 9.72 15.60
C LEU A 147 -14.84 9.95 14.11
N GLY A 148 -15.89 10.00 13.27
CA GLY A 148 -15.71 10.27 11.83
C GLY A 148 -15.06 11.64 11.58
N GLY A 149 -15.52 12.67 12.27
CA GLY A 149 -14.95 14.01 12.20
C GLY A 149 -13.49 14.07 12.65
N LEU A 150 -13.17 13.37 13.76
CA LEU A 150 -11.80 13.30 14.28
C LEU A 150 -10.85 12.57 13.31
N VAL A 151 -11.28 11.41 12.80
CA VAL A 151 -10.46 10.58 11.91
C VAL A 151 -10.24 11.27 10.57
N ILE A 152 -11.31 11.75 9.93
CA ILE A 152 -11.21 12.46 8.65
C ILE A 152 -10.47 13.79 8.83
N GLY A 153 -10.79 14.54 9.89
CA GLY A 153 -10.11 15.80 10.22
C GLY A 153 -8.61 15.61 10.49
N GLY A 154 -8.23 14.49 11.11
CA GLY A 154 -6.85 14.12 11.40
C GLY A 154 -5.99 13.88 10.16
N THR A 155 -6.60 13.56 9.00
CA THR A 155 -5.85 13.45 7.75
C THR A 155 -5.26 14.79 7.29
N ARG A 156 -5.92 15.91 7.60
CA ARG A 156 -5.48 17.25 7.17
C ARG A 156 -4.10 17.67 7.70
N PRO A 157 -3.82 17.60 9.01
CA PRO A 157 -2.50 17.94 9.55
C PRO A 157 -1.45 16.87 9.23
N SER A 158 -1.86 15.61 8.99
CA SER A 158 -0.94 14.51 8.68
C SER A 158 -0.51 14.51 7.23
N ASN A 159 -1.48 14.65 6.30
CA ASN A 159 -1.23 14.78 4.87
C ASN A 159 -2.37 15.55 4.18
N THR A 160 -2.12 16.80 3.87
CA THR A 160 -3.13 17.72 3.30
C THR A 160 -3.70 17.20 1.97
N TRP A 161 -2.93 16.44 1.18
CA TRP A 161 -3.37 15.91 -0.11
C TRP A 161 -4.42 14.81 0.02
N ASP A 162 -4.40 14.05 1.10
CA ASP A 162 -5.38 12.98 1.36
C ASP A 162 -6.71 13.53 1.89
N TYR A 163 -6.68 14.67 2.58
CA TYR A 163 -7.86 15.23 3.25
C TYR A 163 -9.08 15.40 2.34
N PRO A 164 -9.00 16.00 1.13
CA PRO A 164 -10.17 16.19 0.27
C PRO A 164 -10.81 14.86 -0.14
N MET A 165 -10.02 13.83 -0.38
CA MET A 165 -10.50 12.51 -0.78
C MET A 165 -11.28 11.82 0.33
N TYR A 166 -10.75 11.83 1.56
CA TYR A 166 -11.43 11.21 2.70
C TYR A 166 -12.62 12.03 3.21
N LEU A 167 -12.59 13.35 3.04
CA LEU A 167 -13.76 14.19 3.26
C LEU A 167 -14.90 13.85 2.27
N ALA A 168 -14.58 13.69 0.99
CA ALA A 168 -15.55 13.28 -0.02
C ALA A 168 -16.10 11.86 0.25
N LEU A 169 -15.24 10.92 0.67
CA LEU A 169 -15.66 9.57 1.08
C LEU A 169 -16.65 9.62 2.25
N GLY A 170 -16.35 10.41 3.28
CA GLY A 170 -17.21 10.58 4.43
C GLY A 170 -18.56 11.20 4.07
N ALA A 171 -18.56 12.27 3.26
CA ALA A 171 -19.77 12.90 2.75
C ALA A 171 -20.62 11.92 1.93
N ALA A 172 -20.02 11.16 1.02
CA ALA A 172 -20.69 10.15 0.22
C ALA A 172 -21.33 9.04 1.09
N ALA A 173 -20.63 8.59 2.12
CA ALA A 173 -21.15 7.61 3.06
C ALA A 173 -22.40 8.13 3.80
N ILE A 174 -22.38 9.39 4.23
CA ILE A 174 -23.50 10.04 4.91
C ILE A 174 -24.70 10.15 3.96
N VAL A 175 -24.51 10.72 2.77
CA VAL A 175 -25.59 10.89 1.77
C VAL A 175 -26.22 9.55 1.40
N ARG A 176 -25.40 8.53 1.17
CA ARG A 176 -25.93 7.20 0.82
C ARG A 176 -26.68 6.57 1.99
N GLY A 177 -26.18 6.72 3.20
CA GLY A 177 -26.85 6.23 4.40
C GLY A 177 -28.24 6.86 4.56
N THR A 178 -28.34 8.19 4.47
CA THR A 178 -29.60 8.94 4.62
C THR A 178 -30.61 8.60 3.52
N ASN A 179 -30.18 8.49 2.27
CA ASN A 179 -31.06 8.14 1.14
C ASN A 179 -31.62 6.71 1.30
N SER A 180 -30.84 5.77 1.78
CA SER A 180 -31.29 4.40 2.05
C SER A 180 -32.36 4.32 3.15
N ALA A 181 -32.40 5.28 4.07
CA ALA A 181 -33.44 5.38 5.10
C ALA A 181 -34.72 5.99 4.56
N SER A 182 -34.63 6.98 3.68
CA SER A 182 -35.80 7.67 3.08
C SER A 182 -36.60 6.77 2.12
N SER A 183 -35.92 5.94 1.34
CA SER A 183 -36.53 5.03 0.35
C SER A 183 -37.36 3.89 0.95
N ARG A 184 -37.44 3.77 2.28
CA ARG A 184 -38.14 2.67 2.98
C ARG A 184 -39.21 3.14 3.94
N ARG A 185 -39.56 4.42 3.91
CA ARG A 185 -40.75 4.98 4.56
C ARG A 185 -41.87 5.14 3.54
#